data_dd89ae5fc04682ae35ffbb88d4419f45
#
_entry.id   dd89ae5fc04682ae35ffbb88d4419f45
#
_cell.length_a   1.000
_cell.length_b   1.000
_cell.length_c   1.000
_cell.angle_alpha   90.00
_cell.angle_beta   90.00
_cell.angle_gamma   90.00
#
_symmetry.space_group_name_H-M   'P 1'
#
loop_
_entity.id
_entity.type
_entity.pdbx_description
1 polymer ?
#
loop_
_entity_poly.entity_id
_entity_poly.type
_entity_poly.pdbx_seq_one_letter_code
_entity_poly.pdbx_strand_id
1 'polypeptide(L)'
;MPVELLKISSESPEEHVVEYAAGFVKRGEVVGIPTDTFYGLSADPFNLSAIEGVFRAKGRPETKALPILVNSVEQALTLVREMPDSFLELANTYWPGPLTLVVEATHRLPLKVTGNTGRVALRWANSKVVSKLIDAVGGPITGTSANLSGYPSCSNAGQIVEQLGNRLPLILDAGDTGGTLASTIVRLDGNEWRVVREGAIPDEQIYKTLHH
;
A
#
# COMPACT_ATOMS: atom_id res chain seq x y z
N MET A 1 -18.79 -4.20 -16.36
CA MET A 1 -18.94 -2.77 -16.71
C MET A 1 -17.54 -2.24 -17.00
N PRO A 2 -17.36 -1.24 -17.88
CA PRO A 2 -16.07 -0.60 -18.04
C PRO A 2 -15.64 0.05 -16.70
N VAL A 3 -14.33 0.10 -16.47
CA VAL A 3 -13.78 0.78 -15.29
C VAL A 3 -14.07 2.29 -15.35
N GLU A 4 -14.48 2.87 -14.25
CA GLU A 4 -14.64 4.32 -14.12
C GLU A 4 -13.26 4.97 -13.87
N LEU A 5 -12.92 6.01 -14.65
CA LEU A 5 -11.74 6.83 -14.44
C LEU A 5 -12.16 8.18 -13.89
N LEU A 6 -11.73 8.48 -12.67
CA LEU A 6 -12.09 9.72 -12.01
C LEU A 6 -10.83 10.57 -11.76
N LYS A 7 -10.77 11.75 -12.36
CA LYS A 7 -9.65 12.68 -12.16
C LYS A 7 -9.60 13.16 -10.72
N ILE A 8 -8.37 13.26 -10.19
CA ILE A 8 -8.10 13.77 -8.86
C ILE A 8 -6.79 14.55 -8.84
N SER A 9 -6.72 15.63 -8.08
CA SER A 9 -5.48 16.37 -7.87
C SER A 9 -4.57 15.63 -6.88
N SER A 10 -3.30 15.41 -7.23
CA SER A 10 -2.30 14.88 -6.29
C SER A 10 -1.97 15.86 -5.16
N GLU A 11 -2.00 17.18 -5.46
CA GLU A 11 -1.61 18.22 -4.52
C GLU A 11 -2.76 18.74 -3.66
N SER A 12 -3.97 18.76 -4.20
CA SER A 12 -5.18 19.23 -3.51
C SER A 12 -6.35 18.29 -3.83
N PRO A 13 -6.33 17.04 -3.32
CA PRO A 13 -7.37 16.06 -3.63
C PRO A 13 -8.75 16.57 -3.27
N GLU A 14 -9.67 16.53 -4.23
CA GLU A 14 -11.06 16.98 -4.09
C GLU A 14 -11.82 16.07 -3.13
N GLU A 15 -12.41 16.65 -2.08
CA GLU A 15 -13.05 15.90 -1.01
C GLU A 15 -14.18 14.97 -1.52
N HIS A 16 -15.04 15.48 -2.41
CA HIS A 16 -16.13 14.68 -2.98
C HIS A 16 -15.64 13.47 -3.81
N VAL A 17 -14.45 13.58 -4.46
CA VAL A 17 -13.83 12.49 -5.22
C VAL A 17 -13.28 11.44 -4.25
N VAL A 18 -12.63 11.89 -3.18
CA VAL A 18 -12.10 11.02 -2.13
C VAL A 18 -13.22 10.25 -1.43
N GLU A 19 -14.31 10.95 -1.03
CA GLU A 19 -15.48 10.34 -0.39
C GLU A 19 -16.18 9.33 -1.30
N TYR A 20 -16.29 9.64 -2.60
CA TYR A 20 -16.83 8.72 -3.58
C TYR A 20 -16.00 7.42 -3.65
N ALA A 21 -14.66 7.54 -3.75
CA ALA A 21 -13.77 6.38 -3.77
C ALA A 21 -13.79 5.60 -2.45
N ALA A 22 -13.85 6.29 -1.30
CA ALA A 22 -13.98 5.67 0.02
C ALA A 22 -15.28 4.84 0.12
N GLY A 23 -16.35 5.27 -0.54
CA GLY A 23 -17.59 4.52 -0.65
C GLY A 23 -17.41 3.14 -1.29
N PHE A 24 -16.56 3.01 -2.33
CA PHE A 24 -16.22 1.72 -2.93
C PHE A 24 -15.44 0.83 -1.96
N VAL A 25 -14.40 1.37 -1.32
CA VAL A 25 -13.59 0.62 -0.35
C VAL A 25 -14.45 0.11 0.82
N LYS A 26 -15.33 0.97 1.37
CA LYS A 26 -16.26 0.61 2.46
C LYS A 26 -17.25 -0.48 2.08
N ARG A 27 -17.63 -0.58 0.79
CA ARG A 27 -18.48 -1.67 0.28
C ARG A 27 -17.70 -2.96 -0.01
N GLY A 28 -16.39 -2.97 0.23
CA GLY A 28 -15.53 -4.14 -0.03
C GLY A 28 -15.04 -4.26 -1.48
N GLU A 29 -15.06 -3.17 -2.23
CA GLU A 29 -14.57 -3.12 -3.60
C GLU A 29 -13.09 -2.68 -3.66
N VAL A 30 -12.44 -2.94 -4.80
CA VAL A 30 -11.02 -2.62 -5.00
C VAL A 30 -10.90 -1.39 -5.89
N VAL A 31 -10.16 -0.37 -5.45
CA VAL A 31 -9.95 0.89 -6.17
C VAL A 31 -8.48 1.06 -6.55
N GLY A 32 -8.22 1.51 -7.79
CA GLY A 32 -6.89 1.94 -8.21
C GLY A 32 -6.60 3.35 -7.72
N ILE A 33 -5.45 3.57 -7.06
CA ILE A 33 -5.08 4.87 -6.48
C ILE A 33 -3.64 5.25 -6.79
N PRO A 34 -3.33 6.56 -6.96
CA PRO A 34 -1.96 7.05 -7.10
C PRO A 34 -1.24 7.05 -5.74
N THR A 35 0.06 6.72 -5.76
CA THR A 35 0.95 6.88 -4.62
C THR A 35 2.18 7.69 -5.00
N ASP A 36 3.11 7.90 -4.08
CA ASP A 36 4.39 8.55 -4.31
C ASP A 36 5.42 7.69 -5.07
N THR A 37 5.08 6.44 -5.43
CA THR A 37 5.92 5.56 -6.24
C THR A 37 5.19 5.12 -7.51
N PHE A 38 4.29 4.17 -7.41
CA PHE A 38 3.44 3.67 -8.48
C PHE A 38 1.99 3.65 -8.03
N TYR A 39 1.07 3.46 -8.96
CA TYR A 39 -0.32 3.22 -8.59
C TYR A 39 -0.47 1.94 -7.78
N GLY A 40 -1.38 1.96 -6.80
CA GLY A 40 -1.71 0.86 -5.92
C GLY A 40 -3.16 0.40 -6.04
N LEU A 41 -3.45 -0.82 -5.59
CA LEU A 41 -4.80 -1.33 -5.37
C LEU A 41 -5.17 -1.20 -3.90
N SER A 42 -6.22 -0.45 -3.64
CA SER A 42 -6.77 -0.17 -2.32
C SER A 42 -8.04 -0.95 -2.07
N ALA A 43 -8.08 -1.61 -0.92
CA ALA A 43 -9.23 -2.34 -0.41
C ALA A 43 -9.17 -2.34 1.13
N ASP A 44 -10.28 -2.64 1.80
CA ASP A 44 -10.31 -2.85 3.24
C ASP A 44 -9.55 -4.15 3.61
N PRO A 45 -8.43 -4.08 4.37
CA PRO A 45 -7.64 -5.24 4.75
C PRO A 45 -8.35 -6.19 5.72
N PHE A 46 -9.43 -5.76 6.36
CA PHE A 46 -10.23 -6.57 7.28
C PHE A 46 -11.42 -7.26 6.60
N ASN A 47 -11.75 -6.88 5.37
CA ASN A 47 -12.82 -7.48 4.57
C ASN A 47 -12.27 -8.59 3.66
N LEU A 48 -12.55 -9.85 3.97
CA LEU A 48 -12.04 -11.00 3.22
C LEU A 48 -12.46 -10.99 1.75
N SER A 49 -13.69 -10.56 1.43
CA SER A 49 -14.15 -10.46 0.03
C SER A 49 -13.38 -9.40 -0.75
N ALA A 50 -13.04 -8.27 -0.11
CA ALA A 50 -12.22 -7.21 -0.68
C ALA A 50 -10.80 -7.72 -0.97
N ILE A 51 -10.21 -8.45 -0.02
CA ILE A 51 -8.89 -9.08 -0.17
C ILE A 51 -8.86 -10.09 -1.32
N GLU A 52 -9.88 -10.94 -1.43
CA GLU A 52 -10.04 -11.85 -2.56
C GLU A 52 -10.20 -11.09 -3.89
N GLY A 53 -10.89 -9.95 -3.87
CA GLY A 53 -10.99 -9.03 -5.00
C GLY A 53 -9.62 -8.55 -5.48
N VAL A 54 -8.72 -8.17 -4.56
CA VAL A 54 -7.34 -7.77 -4.90
C VAL A 54 -6.57 -8.93 -5.55
N PHE A 55 -6.63 -10.14 -5.00
CA PHE A 55 -5.95 -11.30 -5.58
C PHE A 55 -6.49 -11.64 -6.96
N ARG A 56 -7.83 -11.63 -7.15
CA ARG A 56 -8.46 -11.87 -8.46
C ARG A 56 -8.06 -10.79 -9.47
N ALA A 57 -8.11 -9.52 -9.09
CA ALA A 57 -7.75 -8.42 -9.99
C ALA A 57 -6.31 -8.57 -10.51
N LYS A 58 -5.38 -8.93 -9.63
CA LYS A 58 -3.96 -9.09 -9.98
C LYS A 58 -3.60 -10.44 -10.62
N GLY A 59 -4.45 -11.46 -10.52
CA GLY A 59 -4.03 -12.84 -10.80
C GLY A 59 -2.87 -13.27 -9.88
N ARG A 60 -2.91 -12.84 -8.59
CA ARG A 60 -1.83 -13.03 -7.62
C ARG A 60 -2.10 -14.26 -6.76
N PRO A 61 -1.11 -15.14 -6.51
CA PRO A 61 -1.24 -16.22 -5.54
C PRO A 61 -1.52 -15.67 -4.13
N GLU A 62 -2.48 -16.27 -3.41
CA GLU A 62 -2.88 -15.86 -2.05
C GLU A 62 -1.77 -16.08 -0.99
N THR A 63 -0.71 -16.78 -1.34
CA THR A 63 0.48 -16.97 -0.50
C THR A 63 1.38 -15.74 -0.41
N LYS A 64 1.13 -14.72 -1.24
CA LYS A 64 1.91 -13.47 -1.22
C LYS A 64 1.20 -12.41 -0.38
N ALA A 65 1.81 -11.99 0.72
CA ALA A 65 1.29 -10.92 1.58
C ALA A 65 0.93 -9.63 0.79
N LEU A 66 -0.10 -8.92 1.26
CA LEU A 66 -0.50 -7.63 0.73
C LEU A 66 0.06 -6.52 1.63
N PRO A 67 0.80 -5.54 1.09
CA PRO A 67 1.17 -4.36 1.85
C PRO A 67 -0.07 -3.57 2.30
N ILE A 68 0.02 -2.97 3.48
CA ILE A 68 -1.00 -2.09 4.05
C ILE A 68 -0.44 -0.67 4.10
N LEU A 69 -1.24 0.28 3.63
CA LEU A 69 -0.97 1.70 3.75
C LEU A 69 -1.64 2.25 5.01
N VAL A 70 -0.87 3.05 5.72
CA VAL A 70 -1.28 3.77 6.92
C VAL A 70 -1.03 5.27 6.72
N ASN A 71 -1.61 6.12 7.55
CA ASN A 71 -1.40 7.58 7.54
C ASN A 71 -0.75 8.11 8.82
N SER A 72 -0.35 7.24 9.73
CA SER A 72 0.45 7.59 10.91
C SER A 72 1.18 6.39 11.49
N VAL A 73 2.18 6.65 12.33
CA VAL A 73 2.88 5.62 13.11
C VAL A 73 1.91 4.94 14.09
N GLU A 74 1.05 5.73 14.75
CA GLU A 74 0.05 5.22 15.71
C GLU A 74 -0.90 4.22 15.03
N GLN A 75 -1.35 4.53 13.81
CA GLN A 75 -2.18 3.60 13.04
C GLN A 75 -1.41 2.33 12.71
N ALA A 76 -0.13 2.43 12.31
CA ALA A 76 0.72 1.28 12.05
C ALA A 76 0.85 0.37 13.28
N LEU A 77 1.03 0.96 14.47
CA LEU A 77 1.17 0.22 15.74
C LEU A 77 -0.06 -0.63 16.09
N THR A 78 -1.25 -0.25 15.64
CA THR A 78 -2.46 -1.08 15.84
C THR A 78 -2.43 -2.40 15.09
N LEU A 79 -1.53 -2.53 14.11
CA LEU A 79 -1.38 -3.68 13.21
C LEU A 79 -0.15 -4.53 13.55
N VAL A 80 0.70 -4.08 14.46
CA VAL A 80 1.94 -4.75 14.88
C VAL A 80 1.72 -5.47 16.20
N ARG A 81 2.26 -6.68 16.33
CA ARG A 81 2.21 -7.46 17.57
C ARG A 81 3.25 -6.99 18.58
N GLU A 82 4.49 -6.91 18.14
CA GLU A 82 5.61 -6.41 18.92
C GLU A 82 6.42 -5.48 18.02
N MET A 83 6.75 -4.30 18.53
CA MET A 83 7.45 -3.28 17.79
C MET A 83 8.93 -3.31 18.13
N PRO A 84 9.82 -3.64 17.19
CA PRO A 84 11.25 -3.50 17.38
C PRO A 84 11.66 -2.03 17.46
N ASP A 85 12.72 -1.70 18.22
CA ASP A 85 13.25 -0.33 18.31
C ASP A 85 13.61 0.23 16.93
N SER A 86 14.20 -0.60 16.05
CA SER A 86 14.51 -0.27 14.66
C SER A 86 13.29 0.15 13.81
N PHE A 87 12.07 -0.25 14.21
CA PHE A 87 10.87 0.18 13.51
C PHE A 87 10.64 1.68 13.63
N LEU A 88 10.70 2.23 14.85
CA LEU A 88 10.49 3.67 15.06
C LEU A 88 11.60 4.49 14.42
N GLU A 89 12.84 4.03 14.53
CA GLU A 89 13.98 4.71 13.94
C GLU A 89 13.84 4.86 12.43
N LEU A 90 13.52 3.77 11.74
CA LEU A 90 13.28 3.77 10.29
C LEU A 90 12.02 4.54 9.90
N ALA A 91 10.93 4.38 10.66
CA ALA A 91 9.68 5.09 10.39
C ALA A 91 9.86 6.61 10.55
N ASN A 92 10.49 7.07 11.62
CA ASN A 92 10.72 8.50 11.85
C ASN A 92 11.67 9.12 10.80
N THR A 93 12.58 8.33 10.22
CA THR A 93 13.53 8.81 9.22
C THR A 93 12.91 8.86 7.82
N TYR A 94 12.08 7.86 7.45
CA TYR A 94 11.68 7.65 6.07
C TYR A 94 10.16 7.72 5.81
N TRP A 95 9.32 7.86 6.85
CA TRP A 95 7.89 8.04 6.69
C TRP A 95 7.46 9.48 6.97
N PRO A 96 6.50 10.00 6.20
CA PRO A 96 5.88 9.42 5.00
C PRO A 96 6.88 9.33 3.83
N GLY A 97 6.88 8.17 3.12
CA GLY A 97 7.82 7.97 2.01
C GLY A 97 7.92 6.53 1.48
N PRO A 98 8.96 6.26 0.67
CA PRO A 98 9.08 5.00 -0.07
C PRO A 98 9.74 3.87 0.74
N LEU A 99 9.45 3.76 2.04
CA LEU A 99 9.88 2.65 2.90
C LEU A 99 8.70 1.75 3.28
N THR A 100 8.87 0.46 3.12
CA THR A 100 7.95 -0.58 3.59
C THR A 100 8.61 -1.40 4.68
N LEU A 101 8.01 -1.46 5.87
CA LEU A 101 8.50 -2.23 7.01
C LEU A 101 7.68 -3.51 7.16
N VAL A 102 8.37 -4.66 7.27
CA VAL A 102 7.75 -5.98 7.48
C VAL A 102 8.01 -6.42 8.91
N VAL A 103 6.94 -6.59 9.67
CA VAL A 103 6.97 -6.93 11.10
C VAL A 103 5.97 -8.04 11.43
N GLU A 104 6.00 -8.56 12.65
CA GLU A 104 4.96 -9.47 13.11
C GLU A 104 3.60 -8.78 13.21
N ALA A 105 2.58 -9.41 12.60
CA ALA A 105 1.23 -8.90 12.55
C ALA A 105 0.47 -9.17 13.84
N THR A 106 -0.40 -8.25 14.23
CA THR A 106 -1.44 -8.49 15.25
C THR A 106 -2.42 -9.58 14.78
N HIS A 107 -3.02 -10.30 15.71
CA HIS A 107 -4.06 -11.32 15.43
C HIS A 107 -5.34 -10.75 14.80
N ARG A 108 -5.50 -9.42 14.77
CA ARG A 108 -6.67 -8.76 14.18
C ARG A 108 -6.64 -8.80 12.64
N LEU A 109 -5.44 -8.95 12.04
CA LEU A 109 -5.31 -9.03 10.59
C LEU A 109 -5.64 -10.44 10.10
N PRO A 110 -6.47 -10.56 9.04
CA PRO A 110 -6.72 -11.85 8.40
C PRO A 110 -5.42 -12.49 7.88
N LEU A 111 -5.28 -13.80 8.05
CA LEU A 111 -4.09 -14.53 7.58
C LEU A 111 -3.86 -14.38 6.07
N LYS A 112 -4.91 -14.24 5.26
CA LYS A 112 -4.78 -13.97 3.82
C LYS A 112 -4.00 -12.69 3.52
N VAL A 113 -4.16 -11.63 4.31
CA VAL A 113 -3.41 -10.37 4.14
C VAL A 113 -1.91 -10.59 4.36
N THR A 114 -1.57 -11.42 5.32
CA THR A 114 -0.18 -11.75 5.66
C THR A 114 0.42 -12.85 4.77
N GLY A 115 -0.34 -13.38 3.80
CA GLY A 115 0.08 -14.53 2.99
C GLY A 115 0.35 -15.78 3.84
N ASN A 116 -0.37 -15.94 4.94
CA ASN A 116 -0.22 -17.00 5.95
C ASN A 116 1.14 -17.01 6.68
N THR A 117 1.90 -15.92 6.64
CA THR A 117 3.22 -15.82 7.30
C THR A 117 3.15 -15.26 8.71
N GLY A 118 2.00 -14.69 9.13
CA GLY A 118 1.87 -13.93 10.37
C GLY A 118 2.62 -12.59 10.35
N ARG A 119 3.06 -12.10 9.17
CA ARG A 119 3.80 -10.85 9.01
C ARG A 119 3.04 -9.86 8.15
N VAL A 120 3.09 -8.60 8.52
CA VAL A 120 2.48 -7.49 7.79
C VAL A 120 3.55 -6.58 7.22
N ALA A 121 3.34 -6.12 5.99
CA ALA A 121 4.13 -5.11 5.34
C ALA A 121 3.39 -3.77 5.46
N LEU A 122 3.97 -2.80 6.15
CA LEU A 122 3.37 -1.49 6.46
C LEU A 122 4.12 -0.39 5.74
N ARG A 123 3.39 0.61 5.24
CA ARG A 123 3.97 1.81 4.65
C ARG A 123 3.08 3.02 4.89
N TRP A 124 3.69 4.14 5.27
CA TRP A 124 3.06 5.45 5.19
C TRP A 124 3.56 6.17 3.94
N ALA A 125 2.73 6.14 2.89
CA ALA A 125 3.08 6.73 1.59
C ALA A 125 3.03 8.28 1.66
N ASN A 126 3.97 8.95 1.01
CA ASN A 126 3.95 10.41 0.87
C ASN A 126 2.97 10.83 -0.25
N SER A 127 1.69 10.60 -0.03
CA SER A 127 0.61 10.91 -0.97
C SER A 127 -0.60 11.47 -0.24
N LYS A 128 -0.99 12.69 -0.59
CA LYS A 128 -2.18 13.34 -0.02
C LYS A 128 -3.47 12.60 -0.39
N VAL A 129 -3.52 11.99 -1.59
CA VAL A 129 -4.66 11.17 -2.01
C VAL A 129 -4.80 9.95 -1.10
N VAL A 130 -3.68 9.25 -0.82
CA VAL A 130 -3.67 8.09 0.07
C VAL A 130 -4.11 8.48 1.47
N SER A 131 -3.52 9.54 2.05
CA SER A 131 -3.84 9.99 3.41
C SER A 131 -5.31 10.34 3.55
N LYS A 132 -5.85 11.17 2.63
CA LYS A 132 -7.27 11.54 2.66
C LYS A 132 -8.21 10.33 2.45
N LEU A 133 -7.81 9.37 1.60
CA LEU A 133 -8.63 8.16 1.41
C LEU A 133 -8.66 7.29 2.67
N ILE A 134 -7.52 7.14 3.38
CA ILE A 134 -7.45 6.43 4.66
C ILE A 134 -8.34 7.10 5.70
N ASP A 135 -8.31 8.44 5.78
CA ASP A 135 -9.17 9.22 6.69
C ASP A 135 -10.66 9.04 6.36
N ALA A 136 -11.01 9.15 5.07
CA ALA A 136 -12.39 8.99 4.61
C ALA A 136 -12.91 7.55 4.78
N VAL A 137 -12.06 6.53 4.61
CA VAL A 137 -12.40 5.12 4.89
C VAL A 137 -12.57 4.89 6.39
N GLY A 138 -11.80 5.60 7.22
CA GLY A 138 -11.77 5.46 8.67
C GLY A 138 -10.84 4.34 9.15
N GLY A 139 -9.87 3.93 8.33
CA GLY A 139 -8.94 2.86 8.67
C GLY A 139 -7.87 2.62 7.59
N PRO A 140 -6.87 1.75 7.86
CA PRO A 140 -5.84 1.42 6.90
C PRO A 140 -6.40 0.74 5.66
N ILE A 141 -5.69 0.83 4.54
CA ILE A 141 -6.10 0.25 3.26
C ILE A 141 -4.96 -0.62 2.69
N THR A 142 -5.25 -1.54 1.78
CA THR A 142 -4.18 -2.26 1.06
C THR A 142 -3.46 -1.32 0.10
N GLY A 143 -2.21 -1.64 -0.25
CA GLY A 143 -1.36 -0.82 -1.12
C GLY A 143 -0.44 -1.64 -2.02
N THR A 144 -0.92 -2.79 -2.53
CA THR A 144 -0.15 -3.54 -3.53
C THR A 144 -0.16 -2.82 -4.88
N SER A 145 0.93 -2.88 -5.66
CA SER A 145 1.01 -2.23 -6.97
C SER A 145 -0.16 -2.60 -7.90
N ALA A 146 -0.68 -1.64 -8.66
CA ALA A 146 -1.85 -1.79 -9.56
C ALA A 146 -1.44 -2.37 -10.92
N ASN A 147 -0.94 -3.64 -10.94
CA ASN A 147 -0.51 -4.35 -12.14
C ASN A 147 -0.89 -5.83 -12.07
N LEU A 148 -0.93 -6.52 -13.20
CA LEU A 148 -0.96 -7.98 -13.21
C LEU A 148 0.31 -8.55 -12.54
N SER A 149 0.15 -9.64 -11.81
CA SER A 149 1.28 -10.31 -11.13
C SER A 149 2.35 -10.71 -12.14
N GLY A 150 3.59 -10.25 -11.91
CA GLY A 150 4.71 -10.50 -12.82
C GLY A 150 4.90 -9.47 -13.93
N TYR A 151 3.97 -8.52 -14.10
CA TYR A 151 4.09 -7.41 -15.04
C TYR A 151 4.66 -6.15 -14.38
N PRO A 152 5.17 -5.18 -15.15
CA PRO A 152 5.66 -3.91 -14.64
C PRO A 152 4.57 -3.16 -13.86
N SER A 153 5.00 -2.45 -12.78
CA SER A 153 4.11 -1.57 -12.02
C SER A 153 3.65 -0.39 -12.89
N CYS A 154 2.42 0.06 -12.67
CA CYS A 154 1.81 1.15 -13.45
C CYS A 154 2.12 2.51 -12.81
N SER A 155 2.59 3.48 -13.63
CA SER A 155 2.82 4.86 -13.22
C SER A 155 1.65 5.80 -13.55
N ASN A 156 0.68 5.34 -14.35
CA ASN A 156 -0.52 6.11 -14.72
C ASN A 156 -1.75 5.23 -14.88
N ALA A 157 -2.92 5.85 -14.90
CA ALA A 157 -4.22 5.16 -14.99
C ALA A 157 -4.39 4.37 -16.31
N GLY A 158 -3.85 4.87 -17.43
CA GLY A 158 -3.92 4.20 -18.73
C GLY A 158 -3.27 2.80 -18.69
N GLN A 159 -2.09 2.68 -18.09
CA GLN A 159 -1.41 1.39 -17.91
C GLN A 159 -2.20 0.42 -17.02
N ILE A 160 -2.94 0.92 -16.03
CA ILE A 160 -3.83 0.09 -15.21
C ILE A 160 -4.98 -0.44 -16.05
N VAL A 161 -5.60 0.40 -16.87
CA VAL A 161 -6.68 0.00 -17.76
C VAL A 161 -6.21 -1.09 -18.73
N GLU A 162 -5.02 -0.94 -19.31
CA GLU A 162 -4.43 -1.94 -20.20
C GLU A 162 -4.19 -3.29 -19.52
N GLN A 163 -3.65 -3.28 -18.28
CA GLN A 163 -3.31 -4.52 -17.59
C GLN A 163 -4.49 -5.15 -16.84
N LEU A 164 -5.27 -4.34 -16.13
CA LEU A 164 -6.34 -4.84 -15.24
C LEU A 164 -7.74 -4.67 -15.85
N GLY A 165 -7.91 -3.75 -16.80
CA GLY A 165 -9.16 -3.54 -17.54
C GLY A 165 -10.38 -3.47 -16.63
N ASN A 166 -11.41 -4.28 -16.95
CA ASN A 166 -12.69 -4.31 -16.23
C ASN A 166 -12.66 -5.06 -14.89
N ARG A 167 -11.49 -5.33 -14.32
CA ARG A 167 -11.35 -6.01 -13.01
C ARG A 167 -11.51 -5.06 -11.83
N LEU A 168 -11.52 -3.75 -12.10
CA LEU A 168 -11.69 -2.70 -11.10
C LEU A 168 -12.95 -1.90 -11.43
N PRO A 169 -13.73 -1.49 -10.43
CA PRO A 169 -14.86 -0.59 -10.63
C PRO A 169 -14.40 0.86 -10.85
N LEU A 170 -13.33 1.31 -10.18
CA LEU A 170 -12.87 2.70 -10.15
C LEU A 170 -11.34 2.79 -10.12
N ILE A 171 -10.80 3.80 -10.82
CA ILE A 171 -9.41 4.25 -10.72
C ILE A 171 -9.42 5.77 -10.51
N LEU A 172 -8.74 6.25 -9.47
CA LEU A 172 -8.44 7.66 -9.26
C LEU A 172 -7.24 8.05 -10.13
N ASP A 173 -7.44 8.93 -11.11
CA ASP A 173 -6.42 9.32 -12.08
C ASP A 173 -5.82 10.68 -11.70
N ALA A 174 -4.62 10.67 -11.12
CA ALA A 174 -3.82 11.87 -10.82
C ALA A 174 -2.72 12.14 -11.88
N GLY A 175 -2.79 11.49 -13.04
CA GLY A 175 -1.73 11.54 -14.05
C GLY A 175 -0.58 10.56 -13.75
N ASP A 176 0.63 10.92 -14.20
CA ASP A 176 1.83 10.12 -13.96
C ASP A 176 2.39 10.36 -12.56
N THR A 177 2.70 9.28 -11.83
CA THR A 177 3.28 9.38 -10.47
C THR A 177 4.75 9.80 -10.46
N GLY A 178 5.42 9.76 -11.63
CA GLY A 178 6.85 10.04 -11.74
C GLY A 178 7.76 9.01 -11.04
N GLY A 179 7.16 7.98 -10.44
CA GLY A 179 7.90 6.94 -9.73
C GLY A 179 8.73 6.07 -10.68
N THR A 180 10.03 6.01 -10.45
CA THR A 180 10.96 5.17 -11.21
C THR A 180 11.32 3.88 -10.47
N LEU A 181 11.27 3.91 -9.14
CA LEU A 181 11.61 2.81 -8.25
C LEU A 181 10.46 2.52 -7.28
N ALA A 182 10.28 1.25 -6.97
CA ALA A 182 9.34 0.82 -5.93
C ALA A 182 9.90 1.17 -4.53
N SER A 183 9.07 1.05 -3.48
CA SER A 183 9.53 1.21 -2.10
C SER A 183 10.60 0.19 -1.74
N THR A 184 11.57 0.59 -0.93
CA THR A 184 12.50 -0.35 -0.28
C THR A 184 11.75 -1.12 0.78
N ILE A 185 11.99 -2.44 0.88
CA ILE A 185 11.33 -3.31 1.86
C ILE A 185 12.38 -3.80 2.86
N VAL A 186 12.17 -3.45 4.12
CA VAL A 186 13.00 -3.92 5.24
C VAL A 186 12.17 -4.83 6.13
N ARG A 187 12.69 -6.02 6.42
CA ARG A 187 12.09 -6.93 7.39
C ARG A 187 12.80 -6.80 8.73
N LEU A 188 12.00 -6.71 9.78
CA LEU A 188 12.45 -6.59 11.16
C LEU A 188 12.04 -7.84 11.94
N ASP A 189 12.99 -8.49 12.61
CA ASP A 189 12.81 -9.70 13.40
C ASP A 189 13.44 -9.49 14.80
N GLY A 190 12.72 -8.82 15.69
CA GLY A 190 13.28 -8.38 16.97
C GLY A 190 14.44 -7.41 16.73
N ASN A 191 15.64 -7.75 17.20
CA ASN A 191 16.86 -6.93 17.01
C ASN A 191 17.55 -7.18 15.66
N GLU A 192 17.10 -8.16 14.87
CA GLU A 192 17.65 -8.44 13.55
C GLU A 192 16.85 -7.72 12.48
N TRP A 193 17.51 -7.32 11.42
CA TRP A 193 16.89 -6.72 10.26
C TRP A 193 17.56 -7.14 8.97
N ARG A 194 16.83 -7.05 7.86
CA ARG A 194 17.38 -7.27 6.51
C ARG A 194 16.59 -6.52 5.46
N VAL A 195 17.27 -6.04 4.44
CA VAL A 195 16.62 -5.55 3.22
C VAL A 195 16.14 -6.75 2.42
N VAL A 196 14.82 -6.81 2.20
CA VAL A 196 14.17 -7.87 1.40
C VAL A 196 14.14 -7.47 -0.07
N ARG A 197 14.05 -6.17 -0.34
CA ARG A 197 14.07 -5.59 -1.66
C ARG A 197 14.62 -4.16 -1.58
N GLU A 198 15.70 -3.89 -2.26
CA GLU A 198 16.15 -2.53 -2.50
C GLU A 198 15.20 -1.83 -3.48
N GLY A 199 14.93 -0.56 -3.25
CA GLY A 199 14.04 0.28 -4.03
C GLY A 199 14.53 1.72 -4.03
N ALA A 200 13.62 2.67 -3.78
CA ALA A 200 13.95 4.10 -3.79
C ALA A 200 14.93 4.53 -2.69
N ILE A 201 15.06 3.76 -1.62
CA ILE A 201 16.03 3.99 -0.54
C ILE A 201 17.12 2.93 -0.70
N PRO A 202 18.41 3.30 -0.96
CA PRO A 202 19.53 2.37 -1.04
C PRO A 202 19.78 1.64 0.28
N ASP A 203 20.22 0.39 0.20
CA ASP A 203 20.56 -0.45 1.36
C ASP A 203 21.57 0.23 2.30
N GLU A 204 22.56 0.93 1.73
CA GLU A 204 23.55 1.68 2.51
C GLU A 204 22.93 2.74 3.42
N GLN A 205 21.85 3.40 2.98
CA GLN A 205 21.16 4.38 3.82
C GLN A 205 20.42 3.71 4.98
N ILE A 206 19.78 2.57 4.74
CA ILE A 206 19.14 1.78 5.81
C ILE A 206 20.18 1.35 6.84
N TYR A 207 21.33 0.84 6.35
CA TYR A 207 22.45 0.43 7.21
C TYR A 207 22.96 1.59 8.08
N LYS A 208 23.19 2.76 7.49
CA LYS A 208 23.64 3.95 8.22
C LYS A 208 22.65 4.39 9.31
N THR A 209 21.35 4.32 9.01
CA THR A 209 20.32 4.70 9.99
C THR A 209 20.33 3.80 11.22
N LEU A 210 20.54 2.49 11.04
CA LEU A 210 20.44 1.51 12.14
C LEU A 210 21.79 1.20 12.84
N HIS A 211 22.89 1.90 12.51
CA HIS A 211 24.21 1.68 13.10
C HIS A 211 24.86 2.99 13.56
N HIS A 212 24.05 3.94 14.02
CA HIS A 212 24.52 5.17 14.67
C HIS A 212 24.78 4.99 16.14
#